data_2381765a0df535de6868838060922bb8
#
_entry.id   2381765a0df535de6868838060922bb8
#
_cell.length_a   1.000
_cell.length_b   1.000
_cell.length_c   1.000
_cell.angle_alpha   90.00
_cell.angle_beta   90.00
_cell.angle_gamma   90.00
#
_symmetry.space_group_name_H-M   'P 1'
#
loop_
_entity.id
_entity.type
_entity.pdbx_description
1 polymer ?
#
loop_
_entity_poly.entity_id
_entity_poly.type
_entity_poly.pdbx_seq_one_letter_code
_entity_poly.pdbx_strand_id
1 'polypeptide(L)'
;MEIAVMDPEWATGFQDECWWSRVALPTLSSFSENGEPQRLVQRSVAKDDPEPKAVSCYGLYLPEIGDTWLRFVDGRPVSSITTQFLGWCLQKLEEAGKKVLLLIWDNASWHVSKEVRRWLGKHNRRVKESGRGVRVLSCLLPKQSPWLNAIEPKWVHGKRKVVEPDGLLGAYELADRVCRAFDCPHYEHLSIPQEVA
;
A
#
# COMPACT_ATOMS: atom_id res chain seq x y z
N MET A 1 -14.43 16.35 6.28
CA MET A 1 -13.21 15.93 6.99
C MET A 1 -13.22 16.29 8.47
N GLU A 2 -13.70 17.44 8.86
CA GLU A 2 -13.75 17.86 10.29
C GLU A 2 -14.48 16.86 11.20
N ILE A 3 -15.60 16.30 10.77
CA ILE A 3 -16.39 15.34 11.59
C ILE A 3 -15.60 14.05 11.89
N ALA A 4 -14.82 13.54 10.93
CA ALA A 4 -14.04 12.32 11.11
C ALA A 4 -12.87 12.50 12.09
N VAL A 5 -12.36 13.72 12.22
CA VAL A 5 -11.26 14.05 13.16
C VAL A 5 -11.76 14.22 14.60
N MET A 6 -13.03 14.54 14.77
CA MET A 6 -13.64 14.86 16.08
C MET A 6 -14.30 13.66 16.75
N ASP A 7 -14.63 12.61 16.03
CA ASP A 7 -15.32 11.44 16.55
C ASP A 7 -14.33 10.28 16.78
N PRO A 8 -14.12 9.84 18.03
CA PRO A 8 -13.17 8.77 18.34
C PRO A 8 -13.55 7.41 17.72
N GLU A 9 -14.81 7.20 17.33
CA GLU A 9 -15.26 5.98 16.65
C GLU A 9 -14.96 5.99 15.14
N TRP A 10 -14.51 7.14 14.60
CA TRP A 10 -14.12 7.24 13.20
C TRP A 10 -12.61 7.05 13.03
N ALA A 11 -12.23 6.59 11.84
CA ALA A 11 -10.85 6.60 11.36
C ALA A 11 -10.82 7.19 9.95
N THR A 12 -9.84 8.04 9.67
CA THR A 12 -9.52 8.47 8.31
C THR A 12 -8.36 7.63 7.82
N GLY A 13 -8.51 6.99 6.66
CA GLY A 13 -7.46 6.15 6.08
C GLY A 13 -7.16 6.55 4.65
N PHE A 14 -5.88 6.81 4.38
CA PHE A 14 -5.35 7.05 3.04
C PHE A 14 -4.75 5.75 2.51
N GLN A 15 -5.34 5.20 1.47
CA GLN A 15 -4.94 3.92 0.90
C GLN A 15 -4.26 4.13 -0.46
N ASP A 16 -3.22 3.33 -0.71
CA ASP A 16 -2.50 3.28 -1.97
C ASP A 16 -1.64 2.01 -2.05
N GLU A 17 -1.06 1.74 -3.23
CA GLU A 17 -0.08 0.68 -3.47
C GLU A 17 1.29 1.25 -3.82
N CYS A 18 2.32 0.54 -3.36
CA CYS A 18 3.70 0.88 -3.68
C CYS A 18 4.47 -0.33 -4.19
N TRP A 19 5.27 -0.10 -5.23
CA TRP A 19 6.23 -1.07 -5.73
C TRP A 19 7.63 -0.77 -5.20
N TRP A 20 8.30 -1.83 -4.74
CA TRP A 20 9.64 -1.81 -4.19
C TRP A 20 10.55 -2.64 -5.08
N SER A 21 11.54 -2.01 -5.68
CA SER A 21 12.52 -2.70 -6.53
C SER A 21 13.57 -3.41 -5.66
N ARG A 22 13.94 -4.63 -6.04
CA ARG A 22 15.06 -5.36 -5.42
C ARG A 22 16.42 -4.76 -5.78
N VAL A 23 16.45 -3.87 -6.74
CA VAL A 23 17.66 -3.16 -7.19
C VAL A 23 17.45 -1.67 -6.94
N ALA A 24 18.40 -1.06 -6.27
CA ALA A 24 18.40 0.39 -6.12
C ALA A 24 18.56 1.06 -7.49
N LEU A 25 17.64 1.97 -7.80
CA LEU A 25 17.82 2.85 -8.94
C LEU A 25 18.80 3.94 -8.52
N PRO A 26 19.92 4.13 -9.22
CA PRO A 26 20.84 5.22 -8.91
C PRO A 26 20.11 6.54 -9.12
N THR A 27 19.89 7.27 -8.03
CA THR A 27 19.29 8.61 -8.05
C THR A 27 20.35 9.70 -8.16
N LEU A 28 21.64 9.32 -8.07
CA LEU A 28 22.76 10.24 -8.14
C LEU A 28 23.30 10.26 -9.58
N SER A 29 23.31 11.44 -10.15
CA SER A 29 24.10 11.75 -11.35
C SER A 29 25.45 12.32 -10.90
N SER A 30 26.52 11.82 -11.49
CA SER A 30 27.87 12.40 -11.40
C SER A 30 28.21 13.06 -12.72
N PHE A 31 29.10 14.05 -12.69
CA PHE A 31 29.65 14.65 -13.89
C PHE A 31 31.13 14.26 -14.00
N SER A 32 31.59 13.97 -15.23
CA SER A 32 33.01 13.79 -15.52
C SER A 32 33.74 15.12 -15.36
N GLU A 33 35.06 15.08 -15.31
CA GLU A 33 35.92 16.30 -15.33
C GLU A 33 35.61 17.23 -16.52
N ASN A 34 35.08 16.68 -17.60
CA ASN A 34 34.69 17.43 -18.80
C ASN A 34 33.24 17.96 -18.72
N GLY A 35 32.55 17.83 -17.58
CA GLY A 35 31.18 18.30 -17.42
C GLY A 35 30.10 17.42 -18.05
N GLU A 36 30.48 16.27 -18.64
CA GLU A 36 29.52 15.33 -19.21
C GLU A 36 28.84 14.49 -18.13
N PRO A 37 27.51 14.26 -18.22
CA PRO A 37 26.78 13.45 -17.24
C PRO A 37 27.26 11.99 -17.31
N GLN A 38 27.82 11.51 -16.20
CA GLN A 38 28.13 10.09 -16.03
C GLN A 38 26.89 9.35 -15.55
N ARG A 39 26.44 8.37 -16.33
CA ARG A 39 25.41 7.43 -15.89
C ARG A 39 26.07 6.35 -15.05
N LEU A 40 25.64 6.26 -13.79
CA LEU A 40 25.99 5.11 -12.96
C LEU A 40 25.44 3.83 -13.60
N VAL A 41 26.22 2.77 -13.59
CA VAL A 41 25.79 1.47 -14.12
C VAL A 41 24.67 0.95 -13.22
N GLN A 42 23.47 0.85 -13.75
CA GLN A 42 22.35 0.25 -13.06
C GLN A 42 22.57 -1.26 -12.98
N ARG A 43 22.56 -1.81 -11.77
CA ARG A 43 22.49 -3.25 -11.59
C ARG A 43 21.14 -3.75 -12.12
N SER A 44 21.15 -4.87 -12.79
CA SER A 44 19.93 -5.55 -13.22
C SER A 44 19.80 -6.90 -12.55
N VAL A 45 18.57 -7.31 -12.29
CA VAL A 45 18.29 -8.68 -11.88
C VAL A 45 18.59 -9.62 -13.03
N ALA A 46 19.25 -10.75 -12.76
CA ALA A 46 19.53 -11.77 -13.77
C ALA A 46 18.22 -12.25 -14.41
N LYS A 47 18.29 -12.67 -15.69
CA LYS A 47 17.08 -13.11 -16.40
C LYS A 47 16.50 -14.42 -15.85
N ASP A 48 17.34 -15.25 -15.27
CA ASP A 48 17.07 -16.55 -14.66
C ASP A 48 16.84 -16.46 -13.15
N ASP A 49 16.83 -15.26 -12.56
CA ASP A 49 16.50 -15.08 -11.14
C ASP A 49 15.04 -15.52 -10.89
N PRO A 50 14.81 -16.49 -9.98
CA PRO A 50 13.49 -17.04 -9.73
C PRO A 50 12.56 -16.07 -8.98
N GLU A 51 13.11 -15.04 -8.33
CA GLU A 51 12.34 -14.10 -7.54
C GLU A 51 11.82 -12.90 -8.39
N PRO A 52 10.70 -12.28 -8.03
CA PRO A 52 10.18 -11.13 -8.75
C PRO A 52 11.17 -9.95 -8.67
N LYS A 53 11.30 -9.18 -9.74
CA LYS A 53 12.19 -7.99 -9.80
C LYS A 53 11.80 -6.90 -8.82
N ALA A 54 10.52 -6.87 -8.44
CA ALA A 54 9.97 -5.94 -7.47
C ALA A 54 8.84 -6.61 -6.71
N VAL A 55 8.63 -6.17 -5.46
CA VAL A 55 7.49 -6.58 -4.64
C VAL A 55 6.51 -5.44 -4.51
N SER A 56 5.22 -5.74 -4.50
CA SER A 56 4.17 -4.74 -4.29
C SER A 56 3.57 -4.87 -2.91
N CYS A 57 3.18 -3.75 -2.32
CA CYS A 57 2.42 -3.75 -1.09
C CYS A 57 1.25 -2.78 -1.17
N TYR A 58 0.20 -3.12 -0.45
CA TYR A 58 -0.89 -2.22 -0.10
C TYR A 58 -0.55 -1.52 1.22
N GLY A 59 -0.90 -0.24 1.31
CA GLY A 59 -0.77 0.54 2.53
C GLY A 59 -2.05 1.28 2.89
N LEU A 60 -2.30 1.39 4.20
CA LEU A 60 -3.33 2.27 4.76
C LEU A 60 -2.64 3.16 5.80
N TYR A 61 -2.54 4.44 5.51
CA TYR A 61 -2.03 5.44 6.45
C TYR A 61 -3.18 6.04 7.26
N LEU A 62 -3.05 6.01 8.58
CA LEU A 62 -4.01 6.51 9.55
C LEU A 62 -3.42 7.74 10.25
N PRO A 63 -3.70 8.96 9.78
CA PRO A 63 -3.05 10.18 10.30
C PRO A 63 -3.33 10.45 11.78
N GLU A 64 -4.47 10.03 12.32
CA GLU A 64 -4.84 10.23 13.72
C GLU A 64 -3.89 9.55 14.69
N ILE A 65 -3.30 8.40 14.30
CA ILE A 65 -2.35 7.64 15.12
C ILE A 65 -0.93 7.66 14.53
N GLY A 66 -0.76 8.21 13.33
CA GLY A 66 0.51 8.27 12.63
C GLY A 66 1.00 6.96 12.01
N ASP A 67 0.22 5.87 12.12
CA ASP A 67 0.58 4.54 11.66
C ASP A 67 0.34 4.35 10.17
N THR A 68 1.15 3.47 9.58
CA THR A 68 0.94 2.95 8.23
C THR A 68 0.90 1.43 8.27
N TRP A 69 -0.25 0.86 7.94
CA TRP A 69 -0.43 -0.60 7.89
C TRP A 69 -0.11 -1.12 6.51
N LEU A 70 0.75 -2.12 6.43
CA LEU A 70 1.24 -2.69 5.18
C LEU A 70 0.86 -4.17 5.04
N ARG A 71 0.55 -4.59 3.80
CA ARG A 71 0.47 -6.00 3.39
C ARG A 71 1.10 -6.16 2.02
N PHE A 72 2.09 -7.03 1.95
CA PHE A 72 2.71 -7.40 0.67
C PHE A 72 1.79 -8.33 -0.13
N VAL A 73 2.05 -8.42 -1.42
CA VAL A 73 1.23 -9.19 -2.38
C VAL A 73 2.11 -10.14 -3.16
N ASP A 74 1.73 -11.41 -3.22
CA ASP A 74 2.30 -12.35 -4.14
C ASP A 74 1.67 -12.15 -5.53
N GLY A 75 2.34 -11.34 -6.35
CA GLY A 75 1.86 -10.95 -7.66
C GLY A 75 1.64 -9.44 -7.81
N ARG A 76 0.48 -9.06 -8.35
CA ARG A 76 0.15 -7.66 -8.66
C ARG A 76 -1.15 -7.20 -7.99
N PRO A 77 -1.32 -5.88 -7.78
CA PRO A 77 -2.60 -5.32 -7.34
C PRO A 77 -3.74 -5.69 -8.30
N VAL A 78 -4.81 -6.26 -7.74
CA VAL A 78 -6.07 -6.58 -8.43
C VAL A 78 -7.24 -6.43 -7.47
N SER A 79 -8.47 -6.41 -7.98
CA SER A 79 -9.68 -6.18 -7.19
C SER A 79 -9.86 -7.16 -6.02
N SER A 80 -9.56 -8.45 -6.22
CA SER A 80 -9.66 -9.46 -5.17
C SER A 80 -8.64 -9.25 -4.04
N ILE A 81 -7.44 -8.79 -4.35
CA ILE A 81 -6.44 -8.41 -3.35
C ILE A 81 -6.88 -7.15 -2.61
N THR A 82 -7.41 -6.14 -3.33
CA THR A 82 -7.95 -4.92 -2.71
C THR A 82 -9.01 -5.27 -1.66
N THR A 83 -9.94 -6.18 -1.96
CA THR A 83 -10.99 -6.57 -1.00
C THR A 83 -10.44 -7.36 0.19
N GLN A 84 -9.41 -8.21 -0.01
CA GLN A 84 -8.72 -8.90 1.09
C GLN A 84 -8.02 -7.90 2.01
N PHE A 85 -7.26 -6.96 1.43
CA PHE A 85 -6.57 -5.93 2.20
C PHE A 85 -7.55 -5.09 3.03
N LEU A 86 -8.64 -4.61 2.40
CA LEU A 86 -9.68 -3.85 3.11
C LEU A 86 -10.32 -4.68 4.23
N GLY A 87 -10.64 -5.96 3.98
CA GLY A 87 -11.19 -6.85 5.00
C GLY A 87 -10.30 -6.95 6.23
N TRP A 88 -9.00 -7.12 6.02
CA TRP A 88 -8.00 -7.14 7.09
C TRP A 88 -7.91 -5.80 7.83
N CYS A 89 -7.88 -4.67 7.11
CA CYS A 89 -7.87 -3.34 7.74
C CYS A 89 -9.11 -3.11 8.61
N LEU A 90 -10.29 -3.49 8.11
CA LEU A 90 -11.55 -3.30 8.83
C LEU A 90 -11.63 -4.15 10.10
N GLN A 91 -11.07 -5.37 10.07
CA GLN A 91 -10.94 -6.18 11.28
C GLN A 91 -10.07 -5.48 12.33
N LYS A 92 -8.89 -5.00 11.96
CA LYS A 92 -8.00 -4.26 12.87
C LYS A 92 -8.65 -2.99 13.43
N LEU A 93 -9.41 -2.26 12.60
CA LEU A 93 -10.13 -1.07 13.03
C LEU A 93 -11.26 -1.43 14.01
N GLU A 94 -11.97 -2.53 13.78
CA GLU A 94 -13.00 -3.02 14.70
C GLU A 94 -12.41 -3.42 16.06
N GLU A 95 -11.27 -4.12 16.06
CA GLU A 95 -10.51 -4.47 17.26
C GLU A 95 -10.04 -3.21 18.02
N ALA A 96 -9.73 -2.12 17.30
CA ALA A 96 -9.41 -0.81 17.86
C ALA A 96 -10.65 0.03 18.26
N GLY A 97 -11.85 -0.55 18.23
CA GLY A 97 -13.10 0.11 18.64
C GLY A 97 -13.66 1.10 17.62
N LYS A 98 -13.14 1.13 16.40
CA LYS A 98 -13.65 2.02 15.35
C LYS A 98 -14.95 1.47 14.75
N LYS A 99 -15.83 2.38 14.33
CA LYS A 99 -17.14 2.09 13.72
C LYS A 99 -17.24 2.55 12.27
N VAL A 100 -16.44 3.53 11.90
CA VAL A 100 -16.45 4.10 10.55
C VAL A 100 -15.03 4.31 10.05
N LEU A 101 -14.76 3.89 8.81
CA LEU A 101 -13.57 4.23 8.05
C LEU A 101 -13.94 5.20 6.92
N LEU A 102 -13.43 6.42 6.96
CA LEU A 102 -13.38 7.31 5.80
C LEU A 102 -12.18 6.89 4.97
N LEU A 103 -12.42 6.12 3.91
CA LEU A 103 -11.39 5.60 3.03
C LEU A 103 -11.13 6.57 1.88
N ILE A 104 -9.95 7.17 1.86
CA ILE A 104 -9.50 8.09 0.82
C ILE A 104 -8.50 7.35 -0.06
N TRP A 105 -8.76 7.25 -1.35
CA TRP A 105 -7.95 6.53 -2.32
C TRP A 105 -8.09 7.08 -3.73
N ASP A 106 -7.26 6.64 -4.64
CA ASP A 106 -7.27 7.06 -6.03
C ASP A 106 -8.30 6.32 -6.88
N ASN A 107 -8.26 6.59 -8.19
CA ASN A 107 -9.15 5.98 -9.18
C ASN A 107 -8.51 4.80 -9.92
N ALA A 108 -7.58 4.07 -9.31
CA ALA A 108 -7.02 2.86 -9.92
C ALA A 108 -8.14 1.89 -10.33
N SER A 109 -7.94 1.18 -11.42
CA SER A 109 -8.98 0.32 -12.00
C SER A 109 -9.48 -0.76 -11.03
N TRP A 110 -8.60 -1.26 -10.18
CA TRP A 110 -8.93 -2.23 -9.12
C TRP A 110 -9.67 -1.60 -7.93
N HIS A 111 -9.56 -0.28 -7.69
CA HIS A 111 -10.34 0.44 -6.67
C HIS A 111 -11.78 0.69 -7.13
N VAL A 112 -11.95 1.09 -8.38
CA VAL A 112 -13.27 1.46 -8.93
C VAL A 112 -13.98 0.31 -9.65
N SER A 113 -13.46 -0.91 -9.58
CA SER A 113 -14.02 -2.08 -10.23
C SER A 113 -15.44 -2.40 -9.74
N LYS A 114 -16.21 -3.11 -10.59
CA LYS A 114 -17.54 -3.62 -10.19
C LYS A 114 -17.46 -4.59 -8.99
N GLU A 115 -16.37 -5.34 -8.89
CA GLU A 115 -16.11 -6.29 -7.81
C GLU A 115 -15.98 -5.56 -6.47
N VAL A 116 -15.08 -4.58 -6.38
CA VAL A 116 -14.84 -3.79 -5.17
C VAL A 116 -16.09 -3.03 -4.75
N ARG A 117 -16.79 -2.37 -5.68
CA ARG A 117 -18.05 -1.67 -5.38
C ARG A 117 -19.11 -2.61 -4.82
N ARG A 118 -19.24 -3.81 -5.40
CA ARG A 118 -20.18 -4.82 -4.91
C ARG A 118 -19.80 -5.32 -3.52
N TRP A 119 -18.50 -5.55 -3.30
CA TRP A 119 -17.99 -5.97 -2.00
C TRP A 119 -18.25 -4.92 -0.92
N LEU A 120 -17.92 -3.65 -1.17
CA LEU A 120 -18.20 -2.53 -0.25
C LEU A 120 -19.71 -2.42 0.07
N GLY A 121 -20.56 -2.53 -0.96
CA GLY A 121 -22.01 -2.49 -0.78
C GLY A 121 -22.54 -3.64 0.09
N LYS A 122 -22.06 -4.88 -0.13
CA LYS A 122 -22.40 -6.04 0.69
C LYS A 122 -21.88 -5.89 2.13
N HIS A 123 -20.64 -5.46 2.28
CA HIS A 123 -20.02 -5.24 3.57
C HIS A 123 -20.81 -4.21 4.41
N ASN A 124 -21.06 -3.02 3.86
CA ASN A 124 -21.79 -1.97 4.56
C ASN A 124 -23.23 -2.36 4.92
N ARG A 125 -23.90 -3.15 4.06
CA ARG A 125 -25.22 -3.70 4.37
C ARG A 125 -25.15 -4.64 5.56
N ARG A 126 -24.21 -5.59 5.57
CA ARG A 126 -23.99 -6.51 6.70
C ARG A 126 -23.74 -5.76 8.00
N VAL A 127 -22.86 -4.73 7.98
CA VAL A 127 -22.58 -3.89 9.16
C VAL A 127 -23.86 -3.20 9.66
N LYS A 128 -24.66 -2.65 8.74
CA LYS A 128 -25.93 -2.01 9.10
C LYS A 128 -26.95 -2.99 9.73
N GLU A 129 -27.05 -4.19 9.18
CA GLU A 129 -28.00 -5.22 9.64
C GLU A 129 -27.58 -5.86 10.97
N SER A 130 -26.28 -6.10 11.15
CA SER A 130 -25.75 -6.75 12.35
C SER A 130 -25.46 -5.79 13.50
N GLY A 131 -25.30 -4.50 13.22
CA GLY A 131 -24.78 -3.51 14.18
C GLY A 131 -23.32 -3.74 14.59
N ARG A 132 -22.58 -4.62 13.89
CA ARG A 132 -21.19 -4.99 14.17
C ARG A 132 -20.32 -4.76 12.96
N GLY A 133 -19.04 -4.40 13.19
CA GLY A 133 -18.06 -4.11 12.15
C GLY A 133 -17.89 -2.62 11.89
N VAL A 134 -16.99 -2.30 10.97
CA VAL A 134 -16.64 -0.94 10.59
C VAL A 134 -17.27 -0.60 9.25
N ARG A 135 -18.08 0.45 9.20
CA ARG A 135 -18.68 0.95 7.96
C ARG A 135 -17.63 1.70 7.14
N VAL A 136 -17.61 1.49 5.82
CA VAL A 136 -16.67 2.17 4.91
C VAL A 136 -17.39 3.29 4.16
N LEU A 137 -16.86 4.49 4.27
CA LEU A 137 -17.23 5.65 3.43
C LEU A 137 -16.10 5.89 2.44
N SER A 138 -16.30 5.47 1.19
CA SER A 138 -15.29 5.61 0.13
C SER A 138 -15.29 7.01 -0.44
N CYS A 139 -14.13 7.66 -0.42
CA CYS A 139 -13.86 8.97 -1.01
C CYS A 139 -12.78 8.83 -2.07
N LEU A 140 -13.16 8.96 -3.33
CA LEU A 140 -12.22 8.94 -4.45
C LEU A 140 -11.56 10.30 -4.60
N LEU A 141 -10.24 10.31 -4.71
CA LEU A 141 -9.49 11.52 -5.04
C LEU A 141 -9.78 11.97 -6.48
N PRO A 142 -9.63 13.27 -6.78
CA PRO A 142 -9.66 13.73 -8.16
C PRO A 142 -8.59 12.99 -8.99
N LYS A 143 -8.91 12.76 -10.28
CA LYS A 143 -7.94 12.12 -11.18
C LYS A 143 -6.65 12.94 -11.25
N GLN A 144 -5.53 12.23 -11.36
CA GLN A 144 -4.19 12.83 -11.49
C GLN A 144 -3.83 13.80 -10.33
N SER A 145 -4.28 13.51 -9.12
CA SER A 145 -4.01 14.35 -7.94
C SER A 145 -3.34 13.57 -6.80
N PRO A 146 -2.19 12.91 -7.04
CA PRO A 146 -1.51 12.08 -6.02
C PRO A 146 -1.10 12.90 -4.79
N TRP A 147 -0.81 14.20 -4.95
CA TRP A 147 -0.45 15.08 -3.83
C TRP A 147 -1.55 15.25 -2.76
N LEU A 148 -2.80 14.87 -3.07
CA LEU A 148 -3.91 14.84 -2.11
C LEU A 148 -3.95 13.52 -1.32
N ASN A 149 -3.16 12.51 -1.69
CA ASN A 149 -3.07 11.26 -0.97
C ASN A 149 -1.96 11.34 0.09
N ALA A 150 -2.33 11.45 1.35
CA ALA A 150 -1.37 11.65 2.45
C ALA A 150 -0.42 10.46 2.69
N ILE A 151 -0.65 9.31 2.07
CA ILE A 151 0.28 8.17 2.11
C ILE A 151 1.48 8.34 1.16
N GLU A 152 1.36 9.11 0.08
CA GLU A 152 2.42 9.28 -0.93
C GLU A 152 3.76 9.78 -0.34
N PRO A 153 3.78 10.80 0.54
CA PRO A 153 5.02 11.18 1.21
C PRO A 153 5.63 10.05 2.05
N LYS A 154 4.82 9.14 2.60
CA LYS A 154 5.30 7.98 3.36
C LYS A 154 6.08 7.04 2.44
N TRP A 155 5.59 6.80 1.22
CA TRP A 155 6.31 6.01 0.22
C TRP A 155 7.67 6.62 -0.13
N VAL A 156 7.72 7.94 -0.38
CA VAL A 156 8.97 8.65 -0.68
C VAL A 156 9.97 8.50 0.46
N HIS A 157 9.54 8.70 1.71
CA HIS A 157 10.41 8.55 2.88
C HIS A 157 10.86 7.10 3.09
N GLY A 158 9.96 6.15 2.94
CA GLY A 158 10.27 4.72 3.01
C GLY A 158 11.31 4.30 1.98
N LYS A 159 11.12 4.69 0.71
CA LYS A 159 12.08 4.38 -0.37
C LYS A 159 13.49 4.88 -0.07
N ARG A 160 13.63 6.06 0.54
CA ARG A 160 14.93 6.60 0.94
C ARG A 160 15.62 5.80 2.06
N LYS A 161 14.85 5.15 2.94
CA LYS A 161 15.38 4.35 4.06
C LYS A 161 15.75 2.91 3.64
N VAL A 162 15.04 2.36 2.65
CA VAL A 162 15.15 0.94 2.26
C VAL A 162 16.15 0.74 1.13
N VAL A 163 16.42 1.77 0.34
CA VAL A 163 17.34 1.70 -0.82
C VAL A 163 18.74 1.27 -0.37
N GLU A 164 19.22 0.17 -0.97
CA GLU A 164 20.58 -0.32 -0.81
C GLU A 164 21.35 -0.09 -2.12
N PRO A 165 22.40 0.72 -2.10
CA PRO A 165 23.16 1.01 -3.32
C PRO A 165 24.01 -0.17 -3.80
N ASP A 166 24.39 -1.10 -2.90
CA ASP A 166 25.47 -2.04 -3.15
C ASP A 166 25.05 -3.49 -3.37
N GLY A 167 23.77 -3.83 -3.27
CA GLY A 167 23.33 -5.23 -3.30
C GLY A 167 22.01 -5.47 -4.04
N LEU A 168 21.86 -6.70 -4.53
CA LEU A 168 20.57 -7.25 -4.92
C LEU A 168 19.96 -7.89 -3.67
N LEU A 169 18.80 -7.39 -3.24
CA LEU A 169 18.07 -7.97 -2.11
C LEU A 169 17.19 -9.14 -2.57
N GLY A 170 16.98 -10.13 -1.71
CA GLY A 170 15.91 -11.09 -1.88
C GLY A 170 14.54 -10.42 -1.71
N ALA A 171 13.50 -10.96 -2.35
CA ALA A 171 12.16 -10.40 -2.29
C ALA A 171 11.60 -10.32 -0.85
N TYR A 172 11.81 -11.39 -0.07
CA TYR A 172 11.41 -11.44 1.33
C TYR A 172 12.20 -10.46 2.21
N GLU A 173 13.53 -10.40 2.02
CA GLU A 173 14.38 -9.47 2.77
C GLU A 173 13.99 -8.01 2.48
N LEU A 174 13.68 -7.69 1.23
CA LEU A 174 13.20 -6.36 0.85
C LEU A 174 11.88 -6.02 1.56
N ALA A 175 10.91 -6.95 1.54
CA ALA A 175 9.64 -6.76 2.24
C ALA A 175 9.83 -6.55 3.75
N ASP A 176 10.72 -7.32 4.38
CA ASP A 176 11.05 -7.18 5.80
C ASP A 176 11.72 -5.83 6.12
N ARG A 177 12.64 -5.35 5.26
CA ARG A 177 13.25 -4.02 5.41
C ARG A 177 12.23 -2.90 5.27
N VAL A 178 11.27 -3.04 4.34
CA VAL A 178 10.17 -2.09 4.21
C VAL A 178 9.34 -2.06 5.48
N CYS A 179 8.92 -3.21 6.01
CA CYS A 179 8.16 -3.28 7.26
C CYS A 179 8.91 -2.60 8.40
N ARG A 180 10.21 -2.86 8.55
CA ARG A 180 11.05 -2.18 9.55
C ARG A 180 11.11 -0.66 9.35
N ALA A 181 11.17 -0.18 8.10
CA ALA A 181 11.20 1.25 7.81
C ALA A 181 9.90 1.97 8.14
N PHE A 182 8.78 1.23 8.17
CA PHE A 182 7.45 1.73 8.54
C PHE A 182 7.03 1.35 9.98
N ASP A 183 7.94 0.74 10.75
CA ASP A 183 7.68 0.28 12.12
C ASP A 183 6.42 -0.59 12.23
N CYS A 184 6.24 -1.51 11.27
CA CYS A 184 5.09 -2.40 11.23
C CYS A 184 5.53 -3.88 11.13
N PRO A 185 4.71 -4.82 11.65
CA PRO A 185 4.97 -6.24 11.49
C PRO A 185 4.93 -6.68 10.01
N HIS A 186 5.79 -7.65 9.67
CA HIS A 186 5.71 -8.32 8.39
C HIS A 186 4.67 -9.45 8.47
N TYR A 187 3.51 -9.19 7.87
CA TYR A 187 2.41 -10.15 7.81
C TYR A 187 2.55 -11.08 6.60
N GLU A 188 1.88 -12.22 6.64
CA GLU A 188 1.73 -13.10 5.48
C GLU A 188 1.24 -12.32 4.24
N HIS A 189 1.81 -12.64 3.08
CA HIS A 189 1.47 -11.93 1.85
C HIS A 189 0.02 -12.22 1.42
N LEU A 190 -0.61 -11.24 0.82
CA LEU A 190 -1.88 -11.42 0.14
C LEU A 190 -1.65 -12.15 -1.17
N SER A 191 -2.47 -13.14 -1.47
CA SER A 191 -2.38 -13.91 -2.70
C SER A 191 -3.71 -13.88 -3.46
N ILE A 192 -3.62 -13.96 -4.79
CA ILE A 192 -4.81 -14.12 -5.63
C ILE A 192 -5.42 -15.49 -5.28
N PRO A 193 -6.72 -15.53 -4.90
CA PRO A 193 -7.37 -16.79 -4.63
C PRO A 193 -7.22 -17.71 -5.85
N GLN A 194 -6.66 -18.91 -5.65
CA GLN A 194 -6.70 -19.93 -6.69
C GLN A 194 -8.18 -20.25 -6.90
N GLU A 195 -8.69 -20.04 -8.12
CA GLU A 195 -9.98 -20.60 -8.48
C GLU A 195 -9.87 -22.11 -8.28
N VAL A 196 -10.62 -22.64 -7.32
CA VAL A 196 -10.77 -24.07 -7.16
C VAL A 196 -11.49 -24.54 -8.42
N ALA A 197 -10.72 -25.20 -9.32
CA ALA A 197 -11.20 -25.75 -10.57
C ALA A 197 -12.27 -26.82 -10.34
#